data_f77b481e628daadd01343be70fd793ef
#
_entry.id   f77b481e628daadd01343be70fd793ef
#
_cell.length_a   1.000
_cell.length_b   1.000
_cell.length_c   1.000
_cell.angle_alpha   90.00
_cell.angle_beta   90.00
_cell.angle_gamma   90.00
#
_symmetry.space_group_name_H-M   'P 1'
#
loop_
_entity.id
_entity.type
_entity.pdbx_description
1 polymer ?
#
loop_
_entity_poly.entity_id
_entity_poly.type
_entity_poly.pdbx_seq_one_letter_code
_entity_poly.pdbx_strand_id
1 'polypeptide(L)'
;HIGSQVPDILTVKKAVQEASRFYAKLHKMGFGIEFMDVGGGLGVDYDGSRSAFDSSTNYSLQEYANDIVYYIADVCNAEKVPHPNIVSESGRGIVAYHSVLLVEVFGSIAKTKGGDALTFGENEHALVRELLDIRKNLAKLNKLEAYHDAEERKEDAHQMFTLGLLDLVDKAKIESLYWEIAQAVVASFRGQAYVPEEIRKLEDNLGDQYLCNFSVFQSLLDHWALGQLFPIMPVNRLTERPTREGTLVDITCDSDGCINKFVDLRDVRDTLPLHALDVNGKQEPYYLGVFLVGAYQDIMGDLHNLFGRVNEV
;
A
#
# COMPACT_ATOMS: atom_id res chain seq x y z
N HIS A 1 -27.14 -5.09 -6.63
CA HIS A 1 -25.72 -4.76 -6.48
C HIS A 1 -25.18 -5.41 -5.21
N ILE A 2 -24.08 -6.14 -5.31
CA ILE A 2 -23.49 -6.92 -4.20
C ILE A 2 -22.04 -6.51 -3.88
N GLY A 3 -21.47 -5.63 -4.64
CA GLY A 3 -20.12 -5.14 -4.51
C GLY A 3 -19.42 -4.91 -5.85
N SER A 4 -18.27 -4.27 -5.81
CA SER A 4 -17.44 -3.95 -7.00
C SER A 4 -16.25 -4.91 -7.14
N GLN A 5 -15.66 -5.30 -6.04
CA GLN A 5 -14.58 -6.28 -5.91
C GLN A 5 -15.07 -7.30 -4.88
N VAL A 6 -15.79 -8.34 -5.31
CA VAL A 6 -16.37 -9.33 -4.37
C VAL A 6 -15.36 -10.45 -4.13
N PRO A 7 -14.72 -10.50 -2.96
CA PRO A 7 -13.64 -11.45 -2.73
C PRO A 7 -14.10 -12.87 -2.44
N ASP A 8 -15.36 -13.05 -1.98
CA ASP A 8 -15.88 -14.34 -1.54
C ASP A 8 -16.96 -14.88 -2.48
N ILE A 9 -16.71 -16.05 -3.06
CA ILE A 9 -17.65 -16.75 -3.95
C ILE A 9 -18.99 -17.03 -3.28
N LEU A 10 -19.06 -17.23 -1.97
CA LEU A 10 -20.32 -17.49 -1.26
C LEU A 10 -21.28 -16.30 -1.35
N THR A 11 -20.77 -15.09 -1.39
CA THR A 11 -21.57 -13.87 -1.60
C THR A 11 -22.21 -13.88 -2.99
N VAL A 12 -21.45 -14.24 -4.02
CA VAL A 12 -21.95 -14.37 -5.39
C VAL A 12 -23.02 -15.45 -5.48
N LYS A 13 -22.77 -16.64 -4.92
CA LYS A 13 -23.72 -17.78 -4.91
C LYS A 13 -25.06 -17.38 -4.29
N LYS A 14 -25.05 -16.76 -3.13
CA LYS A 14 -26.26 -16.31 -2.42
C LYS A 14 -27.04 -15.29 -3.25
N ALA A 15 -26.38 -14.31 -3.83
CA ALA A 15 -27.02 -13.27 -4.62
C ALA A 15 -27.66 -13.84 -5.89
N VAL A 16 -26.98 -14.71 -6.62
CA VAL A 16 -27.50 -15.34 -7.84
C VAL A 16 -28.67 -16.26 -7.51
N GLN A 17 -28.58 -17.00 -6.40
CA GLN A 17 -29.70 -17.87 -5.96
C GLN A 17 -30.97 -17.05 -5.64
N GLU A 18 -30.83 -15.94 -4.93
CA GLU A 18 -31.92 -15.03 -4.61
C GLU A 18 -32.53 -14.43 -5.90
N ALA A 19 -31.68 -13.86 -6.78
CA ALA A 19 -32.09 -13.25 -8.02
C ALA A 19 -32.82 -14.27 -8.92
N SER A 20 -32.37 -15.53 -8.96
CA SER A 20 -33.03 -16.62 -9.70
C SER A 20 -34.43 -16.91 -9.16
N ARG A 21 -34.65 -16.79 -7.85
CA ARG A 21 -35.98 -16.91 -7.24
C ARG A 21 -36.91 -15.79 -7.69
N PHE A 22 -36.43 -14.55 -7.74
CA PHE A 22 -37.22 -13.43 -8.28
C PHE A 22 -37.58 -13.67 -9.74
N TYR A 23 -36.59 -14.04 -10.57
CA TYR A 23 -36.85 -14.39 -11.98
C TYR A 23 -37.97 -15.43 -12.12
N ALA A 24 -37.88 -16.57 -11.44
CA ALA A 24 -38.84 -17.66 -11.53
C ALA A 24 -40.24 -17.24 -11.08
N LYS A 25 -40.37 -16.45 -10.02
CA LYS A 25 -41.64 -15.94 -9.52
C LYS A 25 -42.28 -14.95 -10.49
N LEU A 26 -41.53 -14.01 -11.02
CA LEU A 26 -41.97 -13.04 -12.01
C LEU A 26 -42.45 -13.75 -13.30
N HIS A 27 -41.68 -14.73 -13.79
CA HIS A 27 -42.06 -15.51 -14.95
C HIS A 27 -43.43 -16.23 -14.73
N LYS A 28 -43.64 -16.83 -13.55
CA LYS A 28 -44.94 -17.47 -13.19
C LYS A 28 -46.09 -16.48 -13.07
N MET A 29 -45.81 -15.21 -12.80
CA MET A 29 -46.82 -14.14 -12.80
C MET A 29 -47.16 -13.63 -14.21
N GLY A 30 -46.53 -14.19 -15.26
CA GLY A 30 -46.79 -13.86 -16.66
C GLY A 30 -45.88 -12.79 -17.25
N PHE A 31 -44.81 -12.38 -16.55
CA PHE A 31 -43.83 -11.48 -17.14
C PHE A 31 -42.92 -12.26 -18.08
N GLY A 32 -42.81 -11.84 -19.34
CA GLY A 32 -41.97 -12.47 -20.36
C GLY A 32 -40.53 -12.03 -20.29
N ILE A 33 -39.84 -12.39 -19.21
CA ILE A 33 -38.42 -12.04 -19.00
C ILE A 33 -37.55 -13.05 -19.75
N GLU A 34 -36.70 -12.57 -20.65
CA GLU A 34 -35.81 -13.41 -21.47
C GLU A 34 -34.36 -13.33 -21.02
N PHE A 35 -33.96 -12.25 -20.34
CA PHE A 35 -32.61 -11.99 -19.93
C PHE A 35 -32.51 -11.81 -18.40
N MET A 36 -31.43 -12.29 -17.84
CA MET A 36 -31.07 -12.09 -16.44
C MET A 36 -29.67 -11.55 -16.38
N ASP A 37 -29.56 -10.29 -16.01
CA ASP A 37 -28.27 -9.67 -15.73
C ASP A 37 -27.90 -9.97 -14.28
N VAL A 38 -26.81 -10.72 -14.11
CA VAL A 38 -26.28 -11.08 -12.78
C VAL A 38 -25.38 -9.97 -12.19
N GLY A 39 -25.26 -8.85 -12.90
CA GLY A 39 -24.52 -7.67 -12.47
C GLY A 39 -23.01 -7.83 -12.57
N GLY A 40 -22.32 -6.94 -11.87
CA GLY A 40 -20.88 -6.93 -11.75
C GLY A 40 -20.37 -7.64 -10.49
N GLY A 41 -19.22 -7.20 -10.02
CA GLY A 41 -18.62 -7.69 -8.78
C GLY A 41 -17.63 -8.83 -8.96
N LEU A 42 -17.44 -9.36 -10.18
CA LEU A 42 -16.35 -10.28 -10.46
C LEU A 42 -15.03 -9.61 -10.07
N GLY A 43 -14.39 -10.16 -9.03
CA GLY A 43 -13.17 -9.62 -8.45
C GLY A 43 -11.91 -10.03 -9.22
N VAL A 44 -10.84 -9.34 -8.90
CA VAL A 44 -9.48 -9.58 -9.38
C VAL A 44 -8.59 -9.89 -8.19
N ASP A 45 -7.71 -10.86 -8.35
CA ASP A 45 -6.72 -11.23 -7.33
C ASP A 45 -5.49 -10.31 -7.48
N TYR A 46 -5.53 -9.15 -6.82
CA TYR A 46 -4.47 -8.15 -6.89
C TYR A 46 -3.24 -8.52 -6.07
N ASP A 47 -3.45 -9.20 -4.94
CA ASP A 47 -2.35 -9.54 -4.02
C ASP A 47 -1.77 -10.95 -4.23
N GLY A 48 -2.41 -11.76 -5.08
CA GLY A 48 -1.99 -13.11 -5.39
C GLY A 48 -2.27 -14.15 -4.29
N SER A 49 -2.97 -13.77 -3.21
CA SER A 49 -3.22 -14.63 -2.05
C SER A 49 -4.29 -15.70 -2.30
N ARG A 50 -5.15 -15.48 -3.30
CA ARG A 50 -6.33 -16.32 -3.60
C ARG A 50 -7.20 -16.54 -2.35
N SER A 51 -7.48 -15.47 -1.63
CA SER A 51 -8.22 -15.49 -0.38
C SER A 51 -9.46 -14.59 -0.45
N ALA A 52 -10.27 -14.60 0.61
CA ALA A 52 -11.41 -13.69 0.76
C ALA A 52 -10.98 -12.29 1.28
N PHE A 53 -9.72 -11.91 1.13
CA PHE A 53 -9.24 -10.58 1.45
C PHE A 53 -9.72 -9.55 0.41
N ASP A 54 -9.92 -8.30 0.80
CA ASP A 54 -10.54 -7.26 -0.05
C ASP A 54 -9.80 -7.02 -1.36
N SER A 55 -8.47 -7.17 -1.38
CA SER A 55 -7.63 -7.07 -2.58
C SER A 55 -7.39 -8.41 -3.28
N SER A 56 -8.22 -9.43 -3.04
CA SER A 56 -8.08 -10.78 -3.61
C SER A 56 -9.43 -11.38 -3.97
N THR A 57 -9.42 -12.64 -4.43
CA THR A 57 -10.59 -13.47 -4.64
C THR A 57 -10.28 -14.92 -4.28
N ASN A 58 -11.20 -15.59 -3.55
CA ASN A 58 -11.07 -16.99 -3.18
C ASN A 58 -11.62 -17.96 -4.26
N TYR A 59 -11.85 -17.49 -5.47
CA TYR A 59 -12.42 -18.26 -6.56
C TYR A 59 -11.75 -17.95 -7.92
N SER A 60 -11.90 -18.85 -8.87
CA SER A 60 -11.46 -18.65 -10.25
C SER A 60 -12.61 -18.15 -11.13
N LEU A 61 -12.27 -17.58 -12.30
CA LEU A 61 -13.28 -17.21 -13.32
C LEU A 61 -14.16 -18.41 -13.73
N GLN A 62 -13.56 -19.61 -13.82
CA GLN A 62 -14.29 -20.81 -14.16
C GLN A 62 -15.29 -21.21 -13.07
N GLU A 63 -14.90 -21.09 -11.80
CA GLU A 63 -15.79 -21.35 -10.66
C GLU A 63 -16.94 -20.34 -10.62
N TYR A 64 -16.64 -19.05 -10.80
CA TYR A 64 -17.66 -18.01 -10.90
C TYR A 64 -18.70 -18.33 -12.00
N ALA A 65 -18.24 -18.66 -13.20
CA ALA A 65 -19.15 -18.99 -14.32
C ALA A 65 -19.98 -20.25 -14.04
N ASN A 66 -19.34 -21.30 -13.52
CA ASN A 66 -20.02 -22.55 -13.19
C ASN A 66 -21.11 -22.34 -12.15
N ASP A 67 -20.83 -21.58 -11.10
CA ASP A 67 -21.77 -21.33 -10.02
C ASP A 67 -22.97 -20.50 -10.48
N ILE A 68 -22.76 -19.47 -11.28
CA ILE A 68 -23.84 -18.66 -11.84
C ILE A 68 -24.76 -19.55 -12.66
N VAL A 69 -24.23 -20.31 -13.60
CA VAL A 69 -25.02 -21.20 -14.47
C VAL A 69 -25.73 -22.26 -13.67
N TYR A 70 -25.02 -22.88 -12.71
CA TYR A 70 -25.60 -23.93 -11.88
C TYR A 70 -26.83 -23.45 -11.07
N TYR A 71 -26.69 -22.35 -10.33
CA TYR A 71 -27.77 -21.87 -9.46
C TYR A 71 -29.00 -21.36 -10.24
N ILE A 72 -28.77 -20.71 -11.38
CA ILE A 72 -29.86 -20.29 -12.26
C ILE A 72 -30.59 -21.53 -12.81
N ALA A 73 -29.85 -22.51 -13.33
CA ALA A 73 -30.45 -23.74 -13.88
C ALA A 73 -31.18 -24.55 -12.81
N ASP A 74 -30.60 -24.69 -11.62
CA ASP A 74 -31.23 -25.43 -10.51
C ASP A 74 -32.57 -24.83 -10.12
N VAL A 75 -32.65 -23.50 -9.93
CA VAL A 75 -33.90 -22.81 -9.61
C VAL A 75 -34.91 -22.90 -10.75
N CYS A 76 -34.50 -22.68 -12.01
CA CYS A 76 -35.38 -22.74 -13.15
C CYS A 76 -35.98 -24.15 -13.35
N ASN A 77 -35.15 -25.19 -13.19
CA ASN A 77 -35.60 -26.59 -13.27
C ASN A 77 -36.59 -26.94 -12.15
N ALA A 78 -36.29 -26.56 -10.90
CA ALA A 78 -37.15 -26.79 -9.75
C ALA A 78 -38.50 -26.07 -9.89
N GLU A 79 -38.51 -24.85 -10.40
CA GLU A 79 -39.70 -24.03 -10.58
C GLU A 79 -40.42 -24.30 -11.92
N LYS A 80 -39.84 -25.11 -12.82
CA LYS A 80 -40.34 -25.44 -14.17
C LYS A 80 -40.59 -24.20 -15.03
N VAL A 81 -39.62 -23.29 -15.04
CA VAL A 81 -39.60 -22.10 -15.90
C VAL A 81 -38.45 -22.19 -16.91
N PRO A 82 -38.53 -21.53 -18.06
CA PRO A 82 -37.42 -21.51 -19.02
C PRO A 82 -36.18 -20.90 -18.42
N HIS A 83 -35.00 -21.29 -18.91
CA HIS A 83 -33.73 -20.67 -18.52
C HIS A 83 -33.58 -19.32 -19.22
N PRO A 84 -33.18 -18.25 -18.53
CA PRO A 84 -32.90 -16.96 -19.15
C PRO A 84 -31.59 -16.97 -19.92
N ASN A 85 -31.43 -16.02 -20.81
CA ASN A 85 -30.09 -15.61 -21.29
C ASN A 85 -29.39 -14.86 -20.17
N ILE A 86 -28.14 -15.25 -19.90
CA ILE A 86 -27.34 -14.64 -18.80
C ILE A 86 -26.50 -13.51 -19.36
N VAL A 87 -26.56 -12.37 -18.70
CA VAL A 87 -25.68 -11.21 -18.94
C VAL A 87 -24.86 -10.96 -17.67
N SER A 88 -23.62 -10.55 -17.80
CA SER A 88 -22.80 -10.12 -16.69
C SER A 88 -22.06 -8.84 -17.01
N GLU A 89 -21.87 -7.98 -16.01
CA GLU A 89 -21.16 -6.73 -16.11
C GLU A 89 -19.76 -6.83 -15.46
N SER A 90 -18.95 -7.75 -15.97
CA SER A 90 -17.66 -8.15 -15.38
C SER A 90 -16.50 -7.22 -15.77
N GLY A 91 -16.72 -5.90 -15.78
CA GLY A 91 -15.77 -4.90 -16.27
C GLY A 91 -14.39 -5.02 -15.63
N ARG A 92 -14.32 -5.02 -14.29
CA ARG A 92 -13.05 -5.15 -13.58
C ARG A 92 -12.28 -6.42 -14.00
N GLY A 93 -12.94 -7.56 -14.03
CA GLY A 93 -12.33 -8.84 -14.39
C GLY A 93 -11.79 -8.87 -15.83
N ILE A 94 -12.35 -8.04 -16.74
CA ILE A 94 -11.93 -7.97 -18.13
C ILE A 94 -10.78 -6.98 -18.32
N VAL A 95 -10.85 -5.80 -17.69
CA VAL A 95 -9.93 -4.68 -18.04
C VAL A 95 -8.81 -4.42 -17.03
N ALA A 96 -8.82 -5.00 -15.84
CA ALA A 96 -7.78 -4.76 -14.85
C ALA A 96 -6.37 -5.04 -15.38
N TYR A 97 -6.23 -6.05 -16.21
CA TYR A 97 -4.94 -6.55 -16.73
C TYR A 97 -4.38 -5.77 -17.92
N HIS A 98 -5.14 -4.84 -18.51
CA HIS A 98 -4.75 -4.25 -19.78
C HIS A 98 -3.77 -3.08 -19.66
N SER A 99 -3.59 -2.53 -18.45
CA SER A 99 -2.74 -1.37 -18.22
C SER A 99 -1.74 -1.59 -17.09
N VAL A 100 -0.60 -0.95 -17.23
CA VAL A 100 0.45 -0.82 -16.21
C VAL A 100 0.79 0.66 -16.09
N LEU A 101 0.84 1.19 -14.87
CA LEU A 101 1.34 2.53 -14.62
C LEU A 101 2.85 2.46 -14.41
N LEU A 102 3.60 3.19 -15.20
CA LEU A 102 5.05 3.38 -15.03
C LEU A 102 5.31 4.73 -14.40
N VAL A 103 6.00 4.74 -13.27
CA VAL A 103 6.35 5.96 -12.56
C VAL A 103 7.87 6.10 -12.47
N GLU A 104 8.37 7.31 -12.70
CA GLU A 104 9.75 7.66 -12.47
C GLU A 104 9.93 8.09 -11.02
N VAL A 105 10.97 7.55 -10.38
CA VAL A 105 11.42 8.00 -9.06
C VAL A 105 12.50 9.05 -9.26
N PHE A 106 12.22 10.29 -8.93
CA PHE A 106 13.14 11.41 -9.16
C PHE A 106 13.93 11.81 -7.92
N GLY A 107 13.63 11.24 -6.75
CA GLY A 107 14.36 11.51 -5.51
C GLY A 107 13.95 10.60 -4.37
N SER A 108 14.67 10.67 -3.28
CA SER A 108 14.31 10.02 -2.01
C SER A 108 14.67 10.88 -0.82
N ILE A 109 13.84 10.80 0.21
CA ILE A 109 14.09 11.38 1.53
C ILE A 109 14.50 10.23 2.44
N ALA A 110 15.78 10.17 2.77
CA ALA A 110 16.32 9.18 3.68
C ALA A 110 16.38 9.77 5.09
N LYS A 111 15.65 9.20 6.03
CA LYS A 111 15.69 9.62 7.45
C LYS A 111 17.03 9.33 8.10
N THR A 112 17.84 8.52 7.46
CA THR A 112 19.06 7.93 8.02
C THR A 112 20.36 8.43 7.38
N LYS A 113 20.29 9.22 6.32
CA LYS A 113 21.42 9.98 5.83
C LYS A 113 21.46 11.30 6.58
N GLY A 114 22.06 11.32 7.75
CA GLY A 114 22.60 12.56 8.29
C GLY A 114 23.46 13.20 7.21
N GLY A 115 23.30 14.52 7.00
CA GLY A 115 24.24 15.30 6.21
C GLY A 115 25.69 15.08 6.69
N ASP A 116 26.63 15.77 6.11
CA ASP A 116 28.05 15.75 6.50
C ASP A 116 28.21 15.56 8.00
N ALA A 117 29.10 14.64 8.39
CA ALA A 117 29.25 14.15 9.75
C ALA A 117 29.16 15.30 10.77
N LEU A 118 28.07 15.32 11.54
CA LEU A 118 27.86 16.33 12.57
C LEU A 118 29.08 16.28 13.52
N THR A 119 29.72 17.40 13.69
CA THR A 119 30.81 17.52 14.65
C THR A 119 30.25 17.86 16.02
N PHE A 120 30.68 17.12 17.02
CA PHE A 120 30.31 17.34 18.42
C PHE A 120 31.49 17.95 19.16
N GLY A 121 31.22 19.04 19.87
CA GLY A 121 32.19 19.77 20.67
C GLY A 121 32.18 19.42 22.16
N GLU A 122 32.99 20.10 22.95
CA GLU A 122 33.03 19.92 24.42
C GLU A 122 31.80 20.57 25.12
N ASN A 123 31.24 21.62 24.52
CA ASN A 123 30.16 22.43 25.11
C ASN A 123 28.80 22.21 24.37
N GLU A 124 28.43 20.97 24.19
CA GLU A 124 27.14 20.66 23.59
C GLU A 124 25.97 20.95 24.55
N HIS A 125 24.76 21.17 23.97
CA HIS A 125 23.52 21.26 24.74
C HIS A 125 23.29 19.99 25.59
N ALA A 126 22.62 20.11 26.74
CA ALA A 126 22.44 19.00 27.67
C ALA A 126 21.77 17.76 26.96
N LEU A 127 20.71 17.99 26.19
CA LEU A 127 20.01 16.92 25.44
C LEU A 127 20.92 16.24 24.41
N VAL A 128 21.81 16.98 23.74
CA VAL A 128 22.82 16.39 22.82
C VAL A 128 23.75 15.46 23.57
N ARG A 129 24.25 15.88 24.73
CA ARG A 129 25.16 15.06 25.57
C ARG A 129 24.48 13.79 26.05
N GLU A 130 23.24 13.88 26.50
CA GLU A 130 22.44 12.72 26.94
C GLU A 130 22.26 11.70 25.81
N LEU A 131 21.89 12.14 24.59
CA LEU A 131 21.78 11.26 23.43
C LEU A 131 23.12 10.65 23.01
N LEU A 132 24.23 11.40 23.11
CA LEU A 132 25.58 10.87 22.89
C LEU A 132 25.90 9.75 23.89
N ASP A 133 25.53 9.93 25.16
CA ASP A 133 25.73 8.91 26.19
C ASP A 133 24.88 7.66 25.96
N ILE A 134 23.61 7.82 25.57
CA ILE A 134 22.75 6.70 25.16
C ILE A 134 23.39 5.95 23.99
N ARG A 135 23.78 6.64 22.91
CA ARG A 135 24.44 6.07 21.74
C ARG A 135 25.69 5.29 22.11
N LYS A 136 26.59 5.89 22.92
CA LYS A 136 27.86 5.27 23.35
C LYS A 136 27.65 4.00 24.18
N ASN A 137 26.62 3.99 25.02
CA ASN A 137 26.33 2.88 25.93
C ASN A 137 25.27 1.91 25.40
N LEU A 138 24.75 2.11 24.20
CA LEU A 138 23.63 1.36 23.63
C LEU A 138 23.83 -0.15 23.70
N ALA A 139 25.06 -0.66 23.52
CA ALA A 139 25.35 -2.08 23.58
C ALA A 139 25.06 -2.72 24.97
N LYS A 140 25.14 -1.90 26.03
CA LYS A 140 24.98 -2.33 27.45
C LYS A 140 23.57 -2.05 27.98
N LEU A 141 22.82 -1.16 27.34
CA LEU A 141 21.49 -0.76 27.77
C LEU A 141 20.42 -1.72 27.28
N ASN A 142 19.27 -1.73 27.96
CA ASN A 142 18.05 -2.29 27.42
C ASN A 142 17.67 -1.49 26.17
N LYS A 143 17.40 -2.19 25.06
CA LYS A 143 17.17 -1.52 23.77
C LYS A 143 15.90 -0.71 23.74
N LEU A 144 14.82 -1.22 24.37
CA LEU A 144 13.55 -0.51 24.45
C LEU A 144 13.66 0.74 25.34
N GLU A 145 14.29 0.63 26.52
CA GLU A 145 14.53 1.78 27.38
C GLU A 145 15.36 2.84 26.67
N ALA A 146 16.45 2.44 26.01
CA ALA A 146 17.30 3.37 25.26
C ALA A 146 16.54 4.08 24.13
N TYR A 147 15.59 3.40 23.48
CA TYR A 147 14.72 3.99 22.47
C TYR A 147 13.74 4.99 23.11
N HIS A 148 13.07 4.62 24.18
CA HIS A 148 12.15 5.51 24.88
C HIS A 148 12.84 6.76 25.42
N ASP A 149 14.02 6.61 26.04
CA ASP A 149 14.80 7.73 26.51
C ASP A 149 15.20 8.68 25.36
N ALA A 150 15.59 8.12 24.20
CA ALA A 150 15.94 8.93 23.04
C ALA A 150 14.72 9.65 22.45
N GLU A 151 13.56 9.01 22.44
CA GLU A 151 12.29 9.60 21.97
C GLU A 151 11.86 10.76 22.87
N GLU A 152 11.95 10.58 24.20
CA GLU A 152 11.68 11.63 25.18
C GLU A 152 12.57 12.85 24.94
N ARG A 153 13.88 12.66 24.74
CA ARG A 153 14.83 13.76 24.49
C ARG A 153 14.54 14.49 23.18
N LYS A 154 14.11 13.78 22.17
CA LYS A 154 13.67 14.39 20.89
C LYS A 154 12.41 15.24 21.08
N GLU A 155 11.43 14.76 21.86
CA GLU A 155 10.22 15.51 22.15
C GLU A 155 10.52 16.76 23.00
N ASP A 156 11.35 16.64 24.04
CA ASP A 156 11.83 17.78 24.83
C ASP A 156 12.50 18.84 23.94
N ALA A 157 13.35 18.41 23.01
CA ALA A 157 14.01 19.29 22.04
C ALA A 157 12.99 19.99 21.13
N HIS A 158 11.95 19.29 20.69
CA HIS A 158 10.90 19.89 19.87
C HIS A 158 10.15 20.99 20.63
N GLN A 159 9.79 20.73 21.88
CA GLN A 159 9.14 21.70 22.76
C GLN A 159 10.05 22.93 23.05
N MET A 160 11.33 22.67 23.39
CA MET A 160 12.28 23.75 23.63
C MET A 160 12.52 24.61 22.37
N PHE A 161 12.59 24.00 21.21
CA PHE A 161 12.75 24.72 19.93
C PHE A 161 11.51 25.59 19.65
N THR A 162 10.30 25.05 19.85
CA THR A 162 9.05 25.79 19.68
C THR A 162 8.96 27.01 20.63
N LEU A 163 9.51 26.91 21.82
CA LEU A 163 9.59 27.99 22.80
C LEU A 163 10.76 28.96 22.54
N GLY A 164 11.60 28.72 21.54
CA GLY A 164 12.79 29.53 21.25
C GLY A 164 13.94 29.36 22.25
N LEU A 165 13.96 28.24 22.97
CA LEU A 165 14.97 27.90 23.98
C LEU A 165 16.08 26.97 23.46
N LEU A 166 15.93 26.46 22.25
CA LEU A 166 16.89 25.59 21.58
C LEU A 166 17.18 26.17 20.19
N ASP A 167 18.43 26.16 19.76
CA ASP A 167 18.78 26.60 18.42
C ASP A 167 18.60 25.49 17.37
N LEU A 168 18.66 25.86 16.10
CA LEU A 168 18.43 24.94 14.98
C LEU A 168 19.54 23.90 14.84
N VAL A 169 20.78 24.27 15.20
CA VAL A 169 21.94 23.36 15.10
C VAL A 169 21.85 22.25 16.14
N ASP A 170 21.52 22.61 17.38
CA ASP A 170 21.31 21.65 18.45
C ASP A 170 20.11 20.74 18.17
N LYS A 171 19.00 21.30 17.65
CA LYS A 171 17.84 20.52 17.21
C LYS A 171 18.23 19.49 16.13
N ALA A 172 18.99 19.90 15.12
CA ALA A 172 19.46 19.01 14.06
C ALA A 172 20.38 17.90 14.59
N LYS A 173 21.27 18.21 15.55
CA LYS A 173 22.12 17.21 16.23
C LYS A 173 21.26 16.19 16.99
N ILE A 174 20.27 16.65 17.74
CA ILE A 174 19.37 15.80 18.53
C ILE A 174 18.59 14.86 17.61
N GLU A 175 17.97 15.37 16.54
CA GLU A 175 17.23 14.56 15.58
C GLU A 175 18.14 13.51 14.90
N SER A 176 19.35 13.89 14.50
CA SER A 176 20.29 12.96 13.89
C SER A 176 20.72 11.85 14.85
N LEU A 177 21.02 12.19 16.10
CA LEU A 177 21.37 11.20 17.13
C LEU A 177 20.20 10.27 17.45
N TYR A 178 18.98 10.80 17.53
CA TYR A 178 17.78 10.00 17.72
C TYR A 178 17.64 8.95 16.61
N TRP A 179 17.77 9.35 15.33
CA TRP A 179 17.66 8.42 14.22
C TRP A 179 18.79 7.38 14.18
N GLU A 180 20.02 7.75 14.55
CA GLU A 180 21.12 6.80 14.70
C GLU A 180 20.84 5.75 15.79
N ILE A 181 20.32 6.18 16.95
CA ILE A 181 19.94 5.30 18.05
C ILE A 181 18.79 4.38 17.61
N ALA A 182 17.73 4.93 17.00
CA ALA A 182 16.58 4.18 16.52
C ALA A 182 16.98 3.08 15.53
N GLN A 183 17.87 3.39 14.56
CA GLN A 183 18.40 2.39 13.64
C GLN A 183 19.17 1.27 14.33
N ALA A 184 20.05 1.64 15.27
CA ALA A 184 20.85 0.67 16.01
C ALA A 184 19.94 -0.22 16.90
N VAL A 185 18.86 0.33 17.45
CA VAL A 185 17.86 -0.43 18.19
C VAL A 185 17.16 -1.41 17.27
N VAL A 186 16.59 -0.98 16.15
CA VAL A 186 15.94 -1.88 15.18
C VAL A 186 16.90 -2.96 14.70
N ALA A 187 18.13 -2.60 14.34
CA ALA A 187 19.15 -3.55 13.91
C ALA A 187 19.44 -4.64 14.96
N SER A 188 19.31 -4.31 16.26
CA SER A 188 19.52 -5.27 17.34
C SER A 188 18.45 -6.34 17.48
N PHE A 189 17.25 -6.11 16.92
CA PHE A 189 16.13 -7.06 16.92
C PHE A 189 16.07 -7.92 15.66
N ARG A 190 16.86 -7.61 14.63
CA ARG A 190 16.89 -8.41 13.39
C ARG A 190 17.30 -9.86 13.66
N GLY A 191 16.49 -10.78 13.17
CA GLY A 191 16.72 -12.22 13.34
C GLY A 191 16.29 -12.78 14.69
N GLN A 192 15.69 -12.01 15.57
CA GLN A 192 15.08 -12.51 16.79
C GLN A 192 13.73 -13.16 16.49
N ALA A 193 13.39 -14.21 17.26
CA ALA A 193 12.11 -14.93 17.10
C ALA A 193 10.88 -14.05 17.45
N TYR A 194 11.07 -13.06 18.31
CA TYR A 194 10.05 -12.11 18.71
C TYR A 194 10.58 -10.68 18.58
N VAL A 195 9.84 -9.85 17.87
CA VAL A 195 10.09 -8.41 17.76
C VAL A 195 8.85 -7.69 18.30
N PRO A 196 8.98 -6.81 19.30
CA PRO A 196 7.87 -6.01 19.81
C PRO A 196 7.21 -5.19 18.68
N GLU A 197 5.88 -5.01 18.77
CA GLU A 197 5.11 -4.23 17.78
C GLU A 197 5.64 -2.82 17.61
N GLU A 198 6.05 -2.19 18.72
CA GLU A 198 6.65 -0.86 18.72
C GLU A 198 7.93 -0.77 17.87
N ILE A 199 8.78 -1.81 17.93
CA ILE A 199 10.00 -1.87 17.12
C ILE A 199 9.69 -2.13 15.65
N ARG A 200 8.63 -2.88 15.34
CA ARG A 200 8.16 -3.03 13.95
C ARG A 200 7.67 -1.69 13.39
N LYS A 201 6.83 -0.98 14.13
CA LYS A 201 6.38 0.36 13.76
C LYS A 201 7.56 1.35 13.60
N LEU A 202 8.58 1.22 14.46
CA LEU A 202 9.80 2.02 14.32
C LEU A 202 10.56 1.66 13.04
N GLU A 203 10.69 0.38 12.71
CA GLU A 203 11.35 -0.07 11.47
C GLU A 203 10.62 0.48 10.24
N ASP A 204 9.29 0.43 10.20
CA ASP A 204 8.46 1.00 9.13
C ASP A 204 8.67 2.52 9.03
N ASN A 205 8.73 3.21 10.17
CA ASN A 205 9.00 4.64 10.23
C ASN A 205 10.43 5.02 9.80
N LEU A 206 11.38 4.10 9.83
CA LEU A 206 12.76 4.31 9.34
C LEU A 206 12.88 4.16 7.83
N GLY A 207 11.84 3.66 7.15
CA GLY A 207 11.82 3.53 5.70
C GLY A 207 12.05 4.86 4.98
N ASP A 208 12.77 4.78 3.86
CA ASP A 208 12.99 5.93 2.99
C ASP A 208 11.67 6.32 2.29
N GLN A 209 11.48 7.60 1.98
CA GLN A 209 10.36 8.05 1.14
C GLN A 209 10.88 8.28 -0.28
N TYR A 210 10.30 7.58 -1.25
CA TYR A 210 10.65 7.68 -2.66
C TYR A 210 9.68 8.62 -3.36
N LEU A 211 10.20 9.73 -3.90
CA LEU A 211 9.42 10.75 -4.58
C LEU A 211 9.17 10.32 -6.03
N CYS A 212 7.91 10.09 -6.37
CA CYS A 212 7.46 9.53 -7.64
C CYS A 212 6.69 10.53 -8.47
N ASN A 213 6.96 10.57 -9.78
CA ASN A 213 6.35 11.53 -10.71
C ASN A 213 4.95 11.06 -11.17
N PHE A 214 3.98 11.08 -10.27
CA PHE A 214 2.57 10.80 -10.55
C PHE A 214 1.69 11.39 -9.45
N SER A 215 0.37 11.33 -9.60
CA SER A 215 -0.61 11.63 -8.56
C SER A 215 -1.39 10.37 -8.19
N VAL A 216 -1.46 10.03 -6.91
CA VAL A 216 -2.29 8.93 -6.39
C VAL A 216 -3.76 9.18 -6.74
N PHE A 217 -4.23 10.40 -6.59
CA PHE A 217 -5.63 10.78 -6.84
C PHE A 217 -6.05 10.66 -8.30
N GLN A 218 -5.10 10.87 -9.22
CA GLN A 218 -5.36 10.78 -10.64
C GLN A 218 -5.15 9.36 -11.18
N SER A 219 -4.13 8.64 -10.71
CA SER A 219 -3.68 7.39 -11.34
C SER A 219 -3.93 6.13 -10.52
N LEU A 220 -4.19 6.25 -9.20
CA LEU A 220 -4.42 5.12 -8.27
C LEU A 220 -5.54 5.45 -7.28
N LEU A 221 -6.67 5.93 -7.79
CA LEU A 221 -7.78 6.41 -6.98
C LEU A 221 -8.28 5.36 -5.97
N ASP A 222 -8.40 4.10 -6.37
CA ASP A 222 -8.89 3.04 -5.49
C ASP A 222 -7.92 2.74 -4.33
N HIS A 223 -6.61 3.00 -4.51
CA HIS A 223 -5.66 2.89 -3.41
C HIS A 223 -6.01 3.88 -2.31
N TRP A 224 -6.21 5.15 -2.67
CA TRP A 224 -6.57 6.20 -1.72
C TRP A 224 -7.99 6.03 -1.16
N ALA A 225 -8.97 5.80 -2.03
CA ALA A 225 -10.38 5.82 -1.63
C ALA A 225 -10.84 4.53 -0.92
N LEU A 226 -10.25 3.40 -1.23
CA LEU A 226 -10.71 2.07 -0.80
C LEU A 226 -9.62 1.24 -0.11
N GLY A 227 -8.38 1.71 -0.05
CA GLY A 227 -7.25 0.93 0.44
C GLY A 227 -6.89 -0.25 -0.47
N GLN A 228 -7.26 -0.18 -1.78
CA GLN A 228 -6.95 -1.24 -2.74
C GLN A 228 -5.44 -1.39 -2.87
N LEU A 229 -4.95 -2.61 -2.70
CA LEU A 229 -3.56 -2.94 -2.98
C LEU A 229 -3.35 -3.20 -4.46
N PHE A 230 -2.21 -2.78 -4.97
CA PHE A 230 -1.74 -3.08 -6.32
C PHE A 230 -0.35 -3.72 -6.26
N PRO A 231 -0.03 -4.69 -7.14
CA PRO A 231 1.33 -5.18 -7.27
C PRO A 231 2.26 -4.06 -7.73
N ILE A 232 3.31 -3.78 -6.98
CA ILE A 232 4.29 -2.75 -7.30
C ILE A 232 5.69 -3.35 -7.26
N MET A 233 6.50 -3.07 -8.28
CA MET A 233 7.90 -3.51 -8.30
C MET A 233 8.76 -2.60 -9.19
N PRO A 234 10.08 -2.58 -8.98
CA PRO A 234 11.00 -1.98 -9.94
C PRO A 234 10.87 -2.65 -11.32
N VAL A 235 10.95 -1.86 -12.40
CA VAL A 235 10.96 -2.36 -13.78
C VAL A 235 12.32 -2.24 -14.47
N ASN A 236 13.28 -1.63 -13.79
CA ASN A 236 14.70 -1.65 -14.13
C ASN A 236 15.53 -2.12 -12.96
N ARG A 237 16.83 -2.36 -13.15
CA ARG A 237 17.76 -2.89 -12.13
C ARG A 237 17.33 -4.25 -11.55
N LEU A 238 16.65 -5.08 -12.34
CA LEU A 238 16.05 -6.36 -11.93
C LEU A 238 17.06 -7.43 -11.49
N THR A 239 18.33 -7.28 -11.86
CA THR A 239 19.43 -8.18 -11.46
C THR A 239 20.13 -7.73 -10.17
N GLU A 240 19.77 -6.57 -9.63
CA GLU A 240 20.33 -6.04 -8.41
C GLU A 240 19.45 -6.40 -7.20
N ARG A 241 20.08 -6.67 -6.08
CA ARG A 241 19.33 -6.90 -4.84
C ARG A 241 18.93 -5.54 -4.23
N PRO A 242 17.64 -5.31 -3.92
CA PRO A 242 17.21 -4.16 -3.16
C PRO A 242 17.91 -4.08 -1.81
N THR A 243 18.35 -2.90 -1.41
CA THR A 243 19.09 -2.65 -0.16
C THR A 243 18.39 -1.64 0.76
N ARG A 244 17.26 -1.12 0.33
CA ARG A 244 16.45 -0.15 1.04
C ARG A 244 15.03 -0.68 1.22
N GLU A 245 14.36 -0.18 2.24
CA GLU A 245 12.92 -0.29 2.43
C GLU A 245 12.33 1.10 2.37
N GLY A 246 11.20 1.27 1.68
CA GLY A 246 10.62 2.59 1.53
C GLY A 246 9.14 2.61 1.20
N THR A 247 8.56 3.80 1.35
CA THR A 247 7.21 4.15 0.91
C THR A 247 7.29 5.03 -0.33
N LEU A 248 6.20 5.13 -1.09
CA LEU A 248 6.13 5.97 -2.27
C LEU A 248 5.31 7.22 -1.96
N VAL A 249 5.80 8.37 -2.39
CA VAL A 249 5.14 9.66 -2.21
C VAL A 249 4.94 10.28 -3.60
N ASP A 250 3.74 10.78 -3.86
CA ASP A 250 3.40 11.42 -5.12
C ASP A 250 3.88 12.89 -5.19
N ILE A 251 3.55 13.58 -6.28
CA ILE A 251 3.93 14.98 -6.47
C ILE A 251 2.95 15.97 -5.85
N THR A 252 1.85 15.52 -5.26
CA THR A 252 0.87 16.42 -4.65
C THR A 252 1.34 16.94 -3.30
N CYS A 253 0.76 18.03 -2.81
CA CYS A 253 1.05 18.54 -1.47
C CYS A 253 0.19 17.90 -0.38
N ASP A 254 -0.68 16.95 -0.75
CA ASP A 254 -1.58 16.28 0.17
C ASP A 254 -0.86 15.14 0.91
N SER A 255 -1.08 15.04 2.22
CA SER A 255 -0.49 13.97 3.04
C SER A 255 -0.97 12.56 2.64
N ASP A 256 -2.14 12.47 2.01
CA ASP A 256 -2.70 11.21 1.51
C ASP A 256 -2.09 10.79 0.16
N GLY A 257 -1.30 11.67 -0.48
CA GLY A 257 -0.57 11.39 -1.72
C GLY A 257 0.59 10.41 -1.51
N CYS A 258 0.34 9.27 -0.87
CA CYS A 258 1.36 8.28 -0.57
C CYS A 258 0.85 6.84 -0.73
N ILE A 259 1.78 5.92 -1.01
CA ILE A 259 1.54 4.48 -0.96
C ILE A 259 2.44 3.92 0.14
N ASN A 260 1.82 3.46 1.21
CA ASN A 260 2.46 2.92 2.40
C ASN A 260 1.90 1.55 2.80
N LYS A 261 1.21 0.89 1.88
CA LYS A 261 0.72 -0.49 2.03
C LYS A 261 0.99 -1.23 0.72
N PHE A 262 1.64 -2.37 0.83
CA PHE A 262 2.11 -3.14 -0.31
C PHE A 262 1.70 -4.61 -0.19
N VAL A 263 1.60 -5.27 -1.33
CA VAL A 263 1.33 -6.71 -1.40
C VAL A 263 2.46 -7.49 -0.74
N ASP A 264 2.11 -8.46 0.10
CA ASP A 264 3.01 -9.49 0.59
C ASP A 264 2.34 -10.88 0.49
N LEU A 265 3.14 -11.94 0.47
CA LEU A 265 2.65 -13.31 0.34
C LEU A 265 1.79 -13.80 1.51
N ARG A 266 1.89 -13.17 2.67
CA ARG A 266 1.23 -13.60 3.91
C ARG A 266 0.37 -12.53 4.56
N ASP A 267 0.65 -11.27 4.27
CA ASP A 267 0.03 -10.13 4.93
C ASP A 267 0.24 -8.86 4.07
N VAL A 268 -0.10 -7.70 4.60
CA VAL A 268 0.19 -6.39 4.00
C VAL A 268 1.52 -5.88 4.57
N ARG A 269 2.40 -5.40 3.71
CA ARG A 269 3.67 -4.75 4.11
C ARG A 269 3.50 -3.25 4.18
N ASP A 270 4.18 -2.62 5.12
CA ASP A 270 4.22 -1.16 5.27
C ASP A 270 5.33 -0.50 4.43
N THR A 271 6.26 -1.28 3.91
CA THR A 271 7.36 -0.81 3.06
C THR A 271 7.59 -1.73 1.88
N LEU A 272 8.21 -1.21 0.82
CA LEU A 272 8.61 -1.95 -0.38
C LEU A 272 10.13 -2.06 -0.43
N PRO A 273 10.72 -3.24 -0.75
CA PRO A 273 12.14 -3.37 -1.02
C PRO A 273 12.52 -2.60 -2.28
N LEU A 274 13.41 -1.63 -2.15
CA LEU A 274 13.81 -0.70 -3.20
C LEU A 274 15.34 -0.59 -3.31
N HIS A 275 15.83 -0.02 -4.39
CA HIS A 275 17.25 0.22 -4.61
C HIS A 275 17.64 1.63 -4.18
N ALA A 276 18.86 1.79 -3.67
CA ALA A 276 19.41 3.13 -3.44
C ALA A 276 19.47 3.89 -4.76
N LEU A 277 19.05 5.17 -4.77
CA LEU A 277 19.04 5.98 -6.00
C LEU A 277 20.42 6.46 -6.38
N ASP A 278 21.29 6.73 -5.38
CA ASP A 278 22.66 7.16 -5.60
C ASP A 278 23.57 5.93 -5.64
N VAL A 279 24.17 5.69 -6.80
CA VAL A 279 25.16 4.64 -7.01
C VAL A 279 26.46 5.32 -7.42
N ASN A 280 27.48 5.31 -6.53
CA ASN A 280 28.80 5.91 -6.76
C ASN A 280 28.76 7.42 -7.12
N GLY A 281 27.88 8.18 -6.50
CA GLY A 281 27.73 9.62 -6.74
C GLY A 281 26.98 9.97 -8.03
N LYS A 282 26.32 9.01 -8.67
CA LYS A 282 25.46 9.24 -9.83
C LYS A 282 24.07 8.72 -9.53
N GLN A 283 23.09 9.56 -9.77
CA GLN A 283 21.67 9.16 -9.77
C GLN A 283 21.36 8.56 -11.15
N GLU A 284 21.03 7.28 -11.17
CA GLU A 284 20.53 6.62 -12.37
C GLU A 284 19.01 6.67 -12.41
N PRO A 285 18.40 6.72 -13.61
CA PRO A 285 16.95 6.65 -13.75
C PRO A 285 16.39 5.40 -13.04
N TYR A 286 15.35 5.58 -12.24
CA TYR A 286 14.72 4.50 -11.48
C TYR A 286 13.22 4.50 -11.72
N TYR A 287 12.70 3.38 -12.19
CA TYR A 287 11.29 3.25 -12.57
C TYR A 287 10.61 2.14 -11.80
N LEU A 288 9.39 2.41 -11.37
CA LEU A 288 8.49 1.45 -10.74
C LEU A 288 7.29 1.20 -11.66
N GLY A 289 6.86 -0.06 -11.71
CA GLY A 289 5.61 -0.46 -12.36
C GLY A 289 4.56 -0.75 -11.31
N VAL A 290 3.37 -0.18 -11.49
CA VAL A 290 2.16 -0.52 -10.75
C VAL A 290 1.26 -1.29 -11.69
N PHE A 291 0.98 -2.54 -11.35
CA PHE A 291 0.29 -3.47 -12.24
C PHE A 291 -1.20 -3.57 -11.92
N LEU A 292 -1.98 -4.07 -12.86
CA LEU A 292 -3.43 -4.32 -12.74
C LEU A 292 -4.26 -3.03 -12.57
N VAL A 293 -3.80 -1.94 -13.16
CA VAL A 293 -4.44 -0.60 -13.01
C VAL A 293 -5.48 -0.30 -14.09
N GLY A 294 -5.79 -1.26 -14.99
CA GLY A 294 -6.68 -1.03 -16.12
C GLY A 294 -8.15 -0.81 -15.76
N ALA A 295 -8.58 -1.16 -14.55
CA ALA A 295 -9.95 -0.98 -14.12
C ALA A 295 -10.10 0.24 -13.21
N TYR A 296 -10.91 1.22 -13.61
CA TYR A 296 -11.35 2.39 -12.87
C TYR A 296 -10.30 3.49 -12.62
N GLN A 297 -9.01 3.17 -12.51
CA GLN A 297 -8.01 4.08 -11.97
C GLN A 297 -7.91 5.38 -12.78
N ASP A 298 -7.70 5.31 -14.08
CA ASP A 298 -7.59 6.50 -14.93
C ASP A 298 -8.96 7.18 -15.16
N ILE A 299 -10.01 6.40 -15.44
CA ILE A 299 -11.33 6.94 -15.80
C ILE A 299 -12.00 7.67 -14.62
N MET A 300 -11.82 7.19 -13.40
CA MET A 300 -12.37 7.79 -12.19
C MET A 300 -11.40 8.75 -11.49
N GLY A 301 -10.17 8.84 -12.00
CA GLY A 301 -9.13 9.68 -11.41
C GLY A 301 -9.50 11.15 -11.38
N ASP A 302 -9.09 11.85 -10.32
CA ASP A 302 -9.32 13.28 -10.12
C ASP A 302 -8.05 14.07 -10.47
N LEU A 303 -8.24 15.22 -11.13
CA LEU A 303 -7.18 16.18 -11.43
C LEU A 303 -6.85 17.04 -10.19
N HIS A 304 -6.55 16.38 -9.09
CA HIS A 304 -6.20 16.97 -7.82
C HIS A 304 -4.99 17.90 -7.96
N ASN A 305 -5.06 19.11 -7.40
CA ASN A 305 -4.05 20.16 -7.53
C ASN A 305 -3.69 20.51 -8.99
N LEU A 306 -4.61 20.31 -9.92
CA LEU A 306 -4.43 20.57 -11.35
C LEU A 306 -3.30 19.77 -12.02
N PHE A 307 -2.86 18.70 -11.41
CA PHE A 307 -1.98 17.74 -12.08
C PHE A 307 -2.75 17.02 -13.19
N GLY A 308 -2.19 17.02 -14.38
CA GLY A 308 -2.76 16.36 -15.53
C GLY A 308 -2.64 14.84 -15.47
N ARG A 309 -3.22 14.18 -16.47
CA ARG A 309 -3.06 12.74 -16.65
C ARG A 309 -1.62 12.40 -17.02
N VAL A 310 -1.21 11.18 -16.67
CA VAL A 310 0.05 10.61 -17.17
C VAL A 310 -0.03 10.40 -18.68
N ASN A 311 1.13 10.31 -19.35
CA ASN A 311 1.17 10.03 -20.78
C ASN A 311 0.73 8.58 -21.04
N GLU A 312 -0.14 8.39 -22.02
CA GLU A 312 -0.59 7.06 -22.48
C GLU A 312 0.15 6.69 -23.75
N VAL A 313 0.59 5.44 -23.88
CA VAL A 313 1.29 4.87 -25.03
C VAL A 313 0.73 3.50 -25.40
#